data_1649fece58496d7bbddda163e1797763
#
_entry.id   1649fece58496d7bbddda163e1797763
#
_cell.length_a   1.000
_cell.length_b   1.000
_cell.length_c   1.000
_cell.angle_alpha   90.00
_cell.angle_beta   90.00
_cell.angle_gamma   90.00
#
_symmetry.space_group_name_H-M   'P 1'
#
loop_
_entity.id
_entity.type
_entity.pdbx_description
1 polymer ?
#
loop_
_entity_poly.entity_id
_entity_poly.type
_entity_poly.pdbx_seq_one_letter_code
_entity_poly.pdbx_strand_id
1 'polypeptide(L)'
;MDTTQFVIFLTIVINSLILILYYLTLFRFKTPESVNTNFNQAISVIIAAKNEHKNLIENLPLILNQTYENFEVIVVNDGSYDGTKELLDELALSHSNLKPVHLKIEEQYQKGKKFALTIGIKAAENEYLLFTDADCKPQSDQWIKLMSEQYLTNDIILGVAPINTKSNLLGSIVSYETFHTAIQYLGYANRNKTYMGVGRNLGYKKSVFFENKGFASHQHMMSGDDDLFIQEASAHKKVGFCFDKESLMYSDAPLSFGKWVKQKIRHMSTSNEYQFIYKLMLGLYSLSQIIWFSSVVIFLLVYPSYWYTVIGFVFLKWLIQWVIFGRFALKINAGKITYFLPIYDILYTFYLIIFGLIKPFLKPKTWN
;
A
#
# COMPACT_ATOMS: atom_id res chain seq x y z
N MET A 1 9.92 11.88 43.25
CA MET A 1 9.02 12.17 42.11
C MET A 1 7.75 12.76 42.65
N ASP A 2 7.38 13.95 42.21
CA ASP A 2 6.05 14.48 42.52
C ASP A 2 4.95 13.74 41.69
N THR A 3 3.70 13.97 42.02
CA THR A 3 2.56 13.28 41.38
C THR A 3 2.54 13.53 39.87
N THR A 4 2.81 14.74 39.42
CA THR A 4 2.81 15.11 38.00
C THR A 4 3.93 14.42 37.25
N GLN A 5 5.13 14.44 37.80
CA GLN A 5 6.30 13.73 37.25
C GLN A 5 5.99 12.24 37.11
N PHE A 6 5.39 11.60 38.15
CA PHE A 6 5.01 10.20 38.11
C PHE A 6 4.01 9.89 37.01
N VAL A 7 2.97 10.71 36.86
CA VAL A 7 1.92 10.52 35.82
C VAL A 7 2.51 10.61 34.41
N ILE A 8 3.35 11.62 34.13
CA ILE A 8 3.98 11.75 32.81
C ILE A 8 4.92 10.58 32.54
N PHE A 9 5.74 10.19 33.52
CA PHE A 9 6.63 9.03 33.38
C PHE A 9 5.85 7.73 33.11
N LEU A 10 4.78 7.48 33.88
CA LEU A 10 3.91 6.31 33.66
C LEU A 10 3.27 6.31 32.27
N THR A 11 2.88 7.48 31.78
CA THR A 11 2.34 7.65 30.41
C THR A 11 3.38 7.26 29.36
N ILE A 12 4.65 7.66 29.53
CA ILE A 12 5.76 7.26 28.64
C ILE A 12 5.94 5.74 28.66
N VAL A 13 5.96 5.13 29.83
CA VAL A 13 6.14 3.68 29.99
C VAL A 13 5.03 2.92 29.30
N ILE A 14 3.76 3.25 29.59
CA ILE A 14 2.59 2.59 29.01
C ILE A 14 2.61 2.69 27.47
N ASN A 15 2.82 3.88 26.92
CA ASN A 15 2.83 4.05 25.47
C ASN A 15 4.08 3.42 24.82
N SER A 16 5.22 3.37 25.51
CA SER A 16 6.37 2.60 25.05
C SER A 16 6.03 1.11 24.91
N LEU A 17 5.35 0.53 25.90
CA LEU A 17 4.93 -0.87 25.87
C LEU A 17 3.93 -1.13 24.72
N ILE A 18 2.95 -0.26 24.52
CA ILE A 18 1.97 -0.37 23.41
C ILE A 18 2.71 -0.36 22.07
N LEU A 19 3.64 0.58 21.86
CA LEU A 19 4.40 0.69 20.62
C LEU A 19 5.34 -0.49 20.41
N ILE A 20 6.00 -0.98 21.46
CA ILE A 20 6.84 -2.18 21.39
C ILE A 20 6.00 -3.40 21.01
N LEU A 21 4.86 -3.61 21.65
CA LEU A 21 3.94 -4.70 21.32
C LEU A 21 3.46 -4.59 19.85
N TYR A 22 3.13 -3.37 19.42
CA TYR A 22 2.80 -3.13 18.01
C TYR A 22 3.94 -3.56 17.08
N TYR A 23 5.18 -3.13 17.30
CA TYR A 23 6.32 -3.53 16.47
C TYR A 23 6.55 -5.04 16.51
N LEU A 24 6.43 -5.68 17.67
CA LEU A 24 6.54 -7.13 17.79
C LEU A 24 5.45 -7.87 17.00
N THR A 25 4.26 -7.27 16.82
CA THR A 25 3.23 -7.87 15.95
C THR A 25 3.65 -7.87 14.48
N LEU A 26 4.44 -6.87 14.06
CA LEU A 26 4.96 -6.76 12.70
C LEU A 26 6.19 -7.66 12.44
N PHE A 27 6.81 -8.18 13.49
CA PHE A 27 8.12 -8.87 13.41
C PHE A 27 8.08 -10.26 12.77
N ARG A 28 6.98 -11.01 12.90
CA ARG A 28 6.90 -12.40 12.48
C ARG A 28 6.38 -12.55 11.06
N PHE A 29 7.06 -11.95 10.08
CA PHE A 29 6.84 -12.35 8.70
C PHE A 29 7.40 -13.75 8.49
N LYS A 30 6.52 -14.73 8.34
CA LYS A 30 6.91 -15.99 7.71
C LYS A 30 7.23 -15.66 6.26
N THR A 31 8.50 -15.77 5.88
CA THR A 31 8.83 -15.84 4.45
C THR A 31 8.00 -17.00 3.89
N PRO A 32 7.28 -16.82 2.79
CA PRO A 32 6.70 -17.95 2.10
C PRO A 32 7.83 -18.98 1.88
N GLU A 33 7.64 -20.21 2.35
CA GLU A 33 8.54 -21.29 1.96
C GLU A 33 8.52 -21.32 0.44
N SER A 34 9.68 -21.29 -0.19
CA SER A 34 9.78 -21.52 -1.63
C SER A 34 9.29 -22.95 -1.89
N VAL A 35 8.00 -23.05 -2.16
CA VAL A 35 7.41 -24.32 -2.56
C VAL A 35 7.97 -24.56 -3.97
N ASN A 36 8.79 -25.58 -4.10
CA ASN A 36 9.45 -25.97 -5.35
C ASN A 36 8.43 -26.56 -6.36
N THR A 37 7.25 -25.92 -6.47
CA THR A 37 6.18 -26.31 -7.39
C THR A 37 5.92 -25.16 -8.33
N ASN A 38 6.19 -25.39 -9.61
CA ASN A 38 5.91 -24.44 -10.67
C ASN A 38 4.40 -24.16 -10.73
N PHE A 39 3.99 -22.94 -10.44
CA PHE A 39 2.65 -22.49 -10.73
C PHE A 39 2.58 -22.13 -12.24
N ASN A 40 1.83 -22.91 -13.02
CA ASN A 40 1.79 -22.76 -14.48
C ASN A 40 0.39 -22.40 -15.00
N GLN A 41 -0.51 -21.90 -14.10
CA GLN A 41 -1.85 -21.49 -14.51
C GLN A 41 -1.81 -20.13 -15.21
N ALA A 42 -2.69 -19.93 -16.17
CA ALA A 42 -2.78 -18.68 -16.91
C ALA A 42 -3.18 -17.50 -15.99
N ILE A 43 -2.57 -16.34 -16.23
CA ILE A 43 -2.73 -15.10 -15.44
C ILE A 43 -3.34 -14.02 -16.33
N SER A 44 -4.28 -13.23 -15.79
CA SER A 44 -4.71 -11.96 -16.39
C SER A 44 -4.18 -10.78 -15.57
N VAL A 45 -3.35 -9.95 -16.17
CA VAL A 45 -2.91 -8.67 -15.61
C VAL A 45 -3.91 -7.59 -16.01
N ILE A 46 -4.44 -6.84 -15.04
CA ILE A 46 -5.47 -5.82 -15.27
C ILE A 46 -4.91 -4.44 -14.92
N ILE A 47 -5.02 -3.51 -15.86
CA ILE A 47 -4.55 -2.13 -15.74
C ILE A 47 -5.69 -1.21 -16.14
N ALA A 48 -6.09 -0.29 -15.24
CA ALA A 48 -6.99 0.81 -15.57
C ALA A 48 -6.17 2.05 -15.95
N ALA A 49 -6.47 2.64 -17.10
CA ALA A 49 -5.73 3.78 -17.64
C ALA A 49 -6.68 4.92 -18.00
N LYS A 50 -6.31 6.16 -17.60
CA LYS A 50 -7.00 7.39 -17.99
C LYS A 50 -6.00 8.50 -18.17
N ASN A 51 -5.78 8.92 -19.44
CA ASN A 51 -4.75 9.92 -19.80
C ASN A 51 -3.35 9.50 -19.35
N GLU A 52 -2.98 8.27 -19.65
CA GLU A 52 -1.74 7.61 -19.20
C GLU A 52 -0.77 7.34 -20.37
N HIS A 53 -0.90 8.04 -21.50
CA HIS A 53 -0.10 7.82 -22.70
C HIS A 53 1.41 7.75 -22.39
N LYS A 54 1.94 8.74 -21.65
CA LYS A 54 3.37 8.80 -21.32
C LYS A 54 3.82 7.65 -20.44
N ASN A 55 3.03 7.31 -19.43
CA ASN A 55 3.36 6.23 -18.51
C ASN A 55 3.29 4.86 -19.20
N LEU A 56 2.31 4.66 -20.06
CA LEU A 56 2.15 3.39 -20.79
C LEU A 56 3.27 3.16 -21.80
N ILE A 57 3.78 4.18 -22.49
CA ILE A 57 4.96 4.06 -23.37
C ILE A 57 6.15 3.48 -22.61
N GLU A 58 6.39 3.94 -21.38
CA GLU A 58 7.56 3.53 -20.59
C GLU A 58 7.34 2.22 -19.85
N ASN A 59 6.16 1.99 -19.28
CA ASN A 59 5.93 0.93 -18.31
C ASN A 59 5.28 -0.33 -18.93
N LEU A 60 4.36 -0.18 -19.89
CA LEU A 60 3.62 -1.31 -20.44
C LEU A 60 4.54 -2.36 -21.13
N PRO A 61 5.58 -1.98 -21.90
CA PRO A 61 6.52 -2.95 -22.45
C PRO A 61 7.21 -3.82 -21.40
N LEU A 62 7.48 -3.29 -20.19
CA LEU A 62 8.10 -4.05 -19.10
C LEU A 62 7.14 -5.12 -18.53
N ILE A 63 5.83 -4.88 -18.61
CA ILE A 63 4.81 -5.84 -18.20
C ILE A 63 4.56 -6.87 -19.30
N LEU A 64 4.56 -6.46 -20.56
CA LEU A 64 4.35 -7.36 -21.70
C LEU A 64 5.51 -8.35 -21.91
N ASN A 65 6.72 -7.97 -21.49
CA ASN A 65 7.94 -8.77 -21.64
C ASN A 65 8.33 -9.54 -20.36
N GLN A 66 7.37 -9.89 -19.51
CA GLN A 66 7.61 -10.76 -18.35
C GLN A 66 7.96 -12.18 -18.80
N THR A 67 8.79 -12.88 -18.01
CA THR A 67 9.25 -14.25 -18.36
C THR A 67 8.21 -15.35 -18.06
N TYR A 68 7.03 -15.00 -17.63
CA TYR A 68 5.90 -15.92 -17.42
C TYR A 68 5.27 -16.29 -18.77
N GLU A 69 5.11 -17.60 -19.07
CA GLU A 69 4.72 -18.05 -20.40
C GLU A 69 3.24 -17.83 -20.74
N ASN A 70 2.35 -17.98 -19.75
CA ASN A 70 0.91 -18.03 -19.99
C ASN A 70 0.19 -16.87 -19.30
N PHE A 71 0.17 -15.71 -19.93
CA PHE A 71 -0.54 -14.53 -19.40
C PHE A 71 -1.08 -13.62 -20.49
N GLU A 72 -2.11 -12.87 -20.13
CA GLU A 72 -2.65 -11.75 -20.89
C GLU A 72 -2.56 -10.46 -20.08
N VAL A 73 -2.50 -9.34 -20.77
CA VAL A 73 -2.53 -7.99 -20.19
C VAL A 73 -3.76 -7.26 -20.72
N ILE A 74 -4.69 -6.91 -19.84
CA ILE A 74 -5.91 -6.18 -20.19
C ILE A 74 -5.74 -4.74 -19.73
N VAL A 75 -5.64 -3.82 -20.68
CA VAL A 75 -5.59 -2.39 -20.40
C VAL A 75 -6.94 -1.76 -20.70
N VAL A 76 -7.64 -1.30 -19.67
CA VAL A 76 -8.93 -0.64 -19.80
C VAL A 76 -8.71 0.89 -19.88
N ASN A 77 -8.93 1.43 -21.08
CA ASN A 77 -8.86 2.87 -21.34
C ASN A 77 -10.19 3.54 -20.99
N ASP A 78 -10.23 4.29 -19.90
CA ASP A 78 -11.42 4.99 -19.38
C ASP A 78 -11.62 6.34 -20.07
N GLY A 79 -11.84 6.31 -21.39
CA GLY A 79 -12.16 7.51 -22.18
C GLY A 79 -11.06 8.56 -22.19
N SER A 80 -9.81 8.15 -22.42
CA SER A 80 -8.66 9.08 -22.55
C SER A 80 -8.73 9.93 -23.81
N TYR A 81 -8.10 11.11 -23.76
CA TYR A 81 -8.03 12.07 -24.88
C TYR A 81 -6.57 12.50 -25.22
N ASP A 82 -5.57 11.83 -24.65
CA ASP A 82 -4.14 12.17 -24.76
C ASP A 82 -3.34 11.25 -25.70
N GLY A 83 -4.02 10.46 -26.56
CA GLY A 83 -3.37 9.48 -27.44
C GLY A 83 -3.18 8.09 -26.79
N THR A 84 -3.70 7.87 -25.59
CA THR A 84 -3.64 6.53 -24.93
C THR A 84 -4.29 5.45 -25.77
N LYS A 85 -5.42 5.76 -26.47
CA LYS A 85 -6.13 4.79 -27.28
C LYS A 85 -5.28 4.31 -28.46
N GLU A 86 -4.75 5.26 -29.21
CA GLU A 86 -3.93 5.02 -30.42
C GLU A 86 -2.68 4.19 -30.07
N LEU A 87 -2.02 4.53 -28.95
CA LEU A 87 -0.89 3.77 -28.44
C LEU A 87 -1.23 2.30 -28.13
N LEU A 88 -2.35 2.08 -27.45
CA LEU A 88 -2.77 0.72 -27.09
C LEU A 88 -3.14 -0.11 -28.31
N ASP A 89 -3.83 0.49 -29.31
CA ASP A 89 -4.19 -0.17 -30.55
C ASP A 89 -2.90 -0.54 -31.36
N GLU A 90 -1.91 0.34 -31.39
CA GLU A 90 -0.60 0.09 -32.04
C GLU A 90 0.17 -1.03 -31.34
N LEU A 91 0.28 -1.00 -30.00
CA LEU A 91 0.99 -2.04 -29.24
C LEU A 91 0.32 -3.41 -29.37
N ALA A 92 -0.99 -3.46 -29.46
CA ALA A 92 -1.72 -4.72 -29.64
C ALA A 92 -1.44 -5.41 -30.97
N LEU A 93 -1.02 -4.68 -32.01
CA LEU A 93 -0.60 -5.29 -33.28
C LEU A 93 0.70 -6.10 -33.15
N SER A 94 1.57 -5.71 -32.20
CA SER A 94 2.88 -6.34 -32.01
C SER A 94 2.95 -7.30 -30.80
N HIS A 95 1.95 -7.24 -29.89
CA HIS A 95 1.91 -8.04 -28.67
C HIS A 95 0.59 -8.82 -28.57
N SER A 96 0.60 -10.09 -28.95
CA SER A 96 -0.61 -10.93 -28.94
C SER A 96 -1.23 -11.18 -27.55
N ASN A 97 -0.44 -10.95 -26.50
CA ASN A 97 -0.88 -11.03 -25.10
C ASN A 97 -1.47 -9.72 -24.58
N LEU A 98 -1.54 -8.63 -25.37
CA LEU A 98 -2.18 -7.37 -25.01
C LEU A 98 -3.62 -7.31 -25.52
N LYS A 99 -4.57 -7.03 -24.63
CA LYS A 99 -6.00 -6.84 -24.91
C LYS A 99 -6.46 -5.44 -24.50
N PRO A 100 -6.46 -4.45 -25.38
CA PRO A 100 -7.03 -3.14 -25.09
C PRO A 100 -8.58 -3.24 -24.97
N VAL A 101 -9.13 -2.57 -23.97
CA VAL A 101 -10.57 -2.39 -23.79
C VAL A 101 -10.87 -0.89 -23.72
N HIS A 102 -11.58 -0.36 -24.69
CA HIS A 102 -11.89 1.08 -24.76
C HIS A 102 -13.32 1.34 -24.30
N LEU A 103 -13.48 2.10 -23.22
CA LEU A 103 -14.79 2.53 -22.74
C LEU A 103 -15.27 3.71 -23.57
N LYS A 104 -16.53 3.66 -24.05
CA LYS A 104 -17.16 4.75 -24.77
C LYS A 104 -17.46 5.90 -23.82
N ILE A 105 -17.33 7.15 -24.31
CA ILE A 105 -17.59 8.37 -23.52
C ILE A 105 -19.02 8.39 -22.97
N GLU A 106 -19.99 7.83 -23.71
CA GLU A 106 -21.40 7.76 -23.32
C GLU A 106 -21.68 6.80 -22.15
N GLU A 107 -20.79 5.81 -21.91
CA GLU A 107 -20.88 4.87 -20.79
C GLU A 107 -20.33 5.47 -19.48
N GLN A 108 -19.86 6.73 -19.52
CA GLN A 108 -19.26 7.45 -18.40
C GLN A 108 -20.22 7.81 -17.25
N TYR A 109 -21.49 7.46 -17.34
CA TYR A 109 -22.43 7.64 -16.21
C TYR A 109 -22.03 6.86 -14.96
N GLN A 110 -21.18 5.82 -15.07
CA GLN A 110 -20.58 5.08 -13.96
C GLN A 110 -19.07 5.34 -13.88
N LYS A 111 -18.67 6.59 -13.74
CA LYS A 111 -17.28 7.06 -13.79
C LYS A 111 -16.40 6.50 -12.68
N GLY A 112 -15.16 6.13 -13.01
CA GLY A 112 -14.06 5.94 -12.09
C GLY A 112 -13.31 4.61 -12.24
N LYS A 113 -12.17 4.54 -11.58
CA LYS A 113 -11.24 3.41 -11.62
C LYS A 113 -11.93 2.07 -11.33
N LYS A 114 -12.88 2.00 -10.39
CA LYS A 114 -13.63 0.78 -10.06
C LYS A 114 -14.44 0.24 -11.22
N PHE A 115 -15.06 1.12 -12.02
CA PHE A 115 -15.79 0.70 -13.20
C PHE A 115 -14.83 0.12 -14.24
N ALA A 116 -13.73 0.82 -14.55
CA ALA A 116 -12.72 0.32 -15.46
C ALA A 116 -12.14 -1.04 -14.99
N LEU A 117 -11.79 -1.17 -13.70
CA LEU A 117 -11.35 -2.45 -13.14
C LEU A 117 -12.42 -3.55 -13.26
N THR A 118 -13.69 -3.23 -13.01
CA THR A 118 -14.79 -4.20 -13.16
C THR A 118 -14.92 -4.71 -14.60
N ILE A 119 -14.78 -3.84 -15.59
CA ILE A 119 -14.76 -4.22 -17.00
C ILE A 119 -13.56 -5.08 -17.33
N GLY A 120 -12.37 -4.72 -16.86
CA GLY A 120 -11.14 -5.50 -17.02
C GLY A 120 -11.27 -6.90 -16.40
N ILE A 121 -11.82 -7.01 -15.19
CA ILE A 121 -12.07 -8.30 -14.53
C ILE A 121 -13.07 -9.15 -15.33
N LYS A 122 -14.12 -8.55 -15.87
CA LYS A 122 -15.08 -9.27 -16.71
C LYS A 122 -14.46 -9.74 -18.03
N ALA A 123 -13.62 -8.92 -18.65
CA ALA A 123 -12.91 -9.22 -19.90
C ALA A 123 -11.79 -10.25 -19.73
N ALA A 124 -11.26 -10.43 -18.51
CA ALA A 124 -10.23 -11.42 -18.20
C ALA A 124 -10.74 -12.85 -18.49
N GLU A 125 -9.91 -13.64 -19.18
CA GLU A 125 -10.22 -15.04 -19.46
C GLU A 125 -9.83 -15.98 -18.32
N ASN A 126 -8.85 -15.55 -17.48
CA ASN A 126 -8.24 -16.40 -16.48
C ASN A 126 -8.80 -16.16 -15.08
N GLU A 127 -8.69 -17.21 -14.24
CA GLU A 127 -9.12 -17.17 -12.83
C GLU A 127 -8.19 -16.35 -11.96
N TYR A 128 -6.91 -16.31 -12.26
CA TYR A 128 -5.87 -15.69 -11.45
C TYR A 128 -5.56 -14.29 -11.98
N LEU A 129 -5.88 -13.27 -11.19
CA LEU A 129 -5.78 -11.87 -11.59
C LEU A 129 -4.64 -11.18 -10.85
N LEU A 130 -3.85 -10.41 -11.57
CA LEU A 130 -2.89 -9.46 -10.99
C LEU A 130 -3.29 -8.04 -11.40
N PHE A 131 -3.08 -7.09 -10.50
CA PHE A 131 -3.43 -5.69 -10.68
C PHE A 131 -2.20 -4.81 -10.51
N THR A 132 -2.11 -3.81 -11.38
CA THR A 132 -1.16 -2.72 -11.25
C THR A 132 -1.74 -1.45 -11.88
N ASP A 133 -1.17 -0.30 -11.55
CA ASP A 133 -1.57 0.99 -12.15
C ASP A 133 -0.72 1.29 -13.39
N ALA A 134 -1.23 2.11 -14.32
CA ALA A 134 -0.55 2.46 -15.56
C ALA A 134 0.77 3.25 -15.34
N ASP A 135 0.90 3.94 -14.20
CA ASP A 135 2.10 4.67 -13.78
C ASP A 135 3.12 3.80 -13.02
N CYS A 136 2.90 2.48 -13.01
CA CYS A 136 3.73 1.52 -12.29
C CYS A 136 4.59 0.69 -13.22
N LYS A 137 5.80 0.36 -12.74
CA LYS A 137 6.75 -0.52 -13.43
C LYS A 137 7.26 -1.62 -12.52
N PRO A 138 7.34 -2.86 -13.00
CA PRO A 138 7.90 -3.97 -12.24
C PRO A 138 9.41 -3.78 -12.05
N GLN A 139 9.94 -4.25 -10.92
CA GLN A 139 11.38 -4.24 -10.64
C GLN A 139 12.14 -5.18 -11.56
N SER A 140 11.52 -6.28 -11.95
CA SER A 140 12.14 -7.31 -12.82
C SER A 140 11.12 -7.95 -13.75
N ASP A 141 11.59 -8.82 -14.63
CA ASP A 141 10.79 -9.68 -15.48
C ASP A 141 10.22 -10.92 -14.77
N GLN A 142 10.47 -11.09 -13.47
CA GLN A 142 9.98 -12.19 -12.63
C GLN A 142 8.71 -11.83 -11.84
N TRP A 143 8.20 -10.60 -11.97
CA TRP A 143 7.07 -10.10 -11.15
C TRP A 143 5.83 -11.00 -11.23
N ILE A 144 5.37 -11.35 -12.43
CA ILE A 144 4.19 -12.21 -12.61
C ILE A 144 4.42 -13.57 -11.97
N LYS A 145 5.58 -14.18 -12.20
CA LYS A 145 5.95 -15.47 -11.65
C LYS A 145 5.90 -15.47 -10.12
N LEU A 146 6.61 -14.55 -9.48
CA LEU A 146 6.71 -14.49 -8.02
C LEU A 146 5.38 -14.19 -7.34
N MET A 147 4.57 -13.31 -7.94
CA MET A 147 3.22 -13.05 -7.46
C MET A 147 2.31 -14.27 -7.65
N SER A 148 2.33 -14.90 -8.81
CA SER A 148 1.44 -16.03 -9.13
C SER A 148 1.74 -17.29 -8.31
N GLU A 149 2.98 -17.56 -7.94
CA GLU A 149 3.36 -18.68 -7.07
C GLU A 149 2.62 -18.65 -5.73
N GLN A 150 2.23 -17.46 -5.24
CA GLN A 150 1.48 -17.33 -4.00
C GLN A 150 0.04 -17.89 -4.12
N TYR A 151 -0.52 -18.06 -5.33
CA TYR A 151 -1.82 -18.65 -5.55
C TYR A 151 -1.90 -20.16 -5.26
N LEU A 152 -0.76 -20.84 -5.12
CA LEU A 152 -0.72 -22.25 -4.69
C LEU A 152 -1.47 -22.49 -3.38
N THR A 153 -1.44 -21.52 -2.47
CA THR A 153 -1.99 -21.66 -1.12
C THR A 153 -2.97 -20.56 -0.73
N ASN A 154 -3.10 -19.51 -1.55
CA ASN A 154 -3.86 -18.32 -1.20
C ASN A 154 -4.86 -17.92 -2.30
N ASP A 155 -5.86 -17.15 -1.91
CA ASP A 155 -6.90 -16.61 -2.81
C ASP A 155 -6.66 -15.12 -3.13
N ILE A 156 -6.00 -14.41 -2.22
CA ILE A 156 -5.64 -12.99 -2.32
C ILE A 156 -4.15 -12.85 -2.05
N ILE A 157 -3.46 -12.05 -2.84
CA ILE A 157 -2.01 -11.82 -2.76
C ILE A 157 -1.74 -10.33 -2.56
N LEU A 158 -1.09 -9.99 -1.46
CA LEU A 158 -0.64 -8.62 -1.19
C LEU A 158 0.82 -8.46 -1.62
N GLY A 159 1.07 -7.61 -2.60
CA GLY A 159 2.42 -7.22 -3.01
C GLY A 159 2.86 -5.93 -2.32
N VAL A 160 4.11 -5.53 -2.57
CA VAL A 160 4.70 -4.27 -2.08
C VAL A 160 4.97 -3.36 -3.26
N ALA A 161 4.57 -2.09 -3.14
CA ALA A 161 4.74 -1.09 -4.17
C ALA A 161 5.47 0.15 -3.61
N PRO A 162 6.81 0.13 -3.57
CA PRO A 162 7.61 1.27 -3.16
C PRO A 162 7.43 2.45 -4.12
N ILE A 163 7.82 3.63 -3.67
CA ILE A 163 7.75 4.85 -4.48
C ILE A 163 9.18 5.32 -4.80
N ASN A 164 9.45 5.57 -6.08
CA ASN A 164 10.67 6.24 -6.51
C ASN A 164 10.61 7.70 -6.08
N THR A 165 11.58 8.12 -5.29
CA THR A 165 11.61 9.47 -4.74
C THR A 165 12.90 10.20 -5.11
N LYS A 166 12.80 11.51 -5.27
CA LYS A 166 13.98 12.38 -5.35
C LYS A 166 14.63 12.48 -3.96
N SER A 167 15.94 12.72 -3.93
CA SER A 167 16.71 12.92 -2.69
C SER A 167 16.42 14.31 -2.10
N ASN A 168 15.21 14.53 -1.62
CA ASN A 168 14.76 15.73 -0.93
C ASN A 168 13.87 15.37 0.27
N LEU A 169 13.53 16.35 1.11
CA LEU A 169 12.72 16.12 2.31
C LEU A 169 11.36 15.49 2.02
N LEU A 170 10.66 15.99 0.99
CA LEU A 170 9.36 15.43 0.58
C LEU A 170 9.52 13.96 0.15
N GLY A 171 10.50 13.66 -0.70
CA GLY A 171 10.79 12.29 -1.13
C GLY A 171 11.08 11.37 0.04
N SER A 172 11.83 11.84 1.04
CA SER A 172 12.14 11.08 2.25
C SER A 172 10.87 10.77 3.07
N ILE A 173 9.98 11.76 3.26
CA ILE A 173 8.72 11.58 3.99
C ILE A 173 7.80 10.61 3.23
N VAL A 174 7.65 10.76 1.91
CA VAL A 174 6.82 9.90 1.07
C VAL A 174 7.34 8.46 1.07
N SER A 175 8.65 8.28 0.95
CA SER A 175 9.29 6.97 1.00
C SER A 175 9.06 6.27 2.34
N TYR A 176 9.28 6.97 3.45
CA TYR A 176 9.08 6.42 4.79
C TYR A 176 7.60 6.09 5.07
N GLU A 177 6.68 6.96 4.69
CA GLU A 177 5.25 6.75 4.88
C GLU A 177 4.77 5.52 4.08
N THR A 178 5.20 5.38 2.82
CA THR A 178 4.88 4.21 1.99
C THR A 178 5.48 2.93 2.58
N PHE A 179 6.73 2.98 3.04
CA PHE A 179 7.40 1.88 3.73
C PHE A 179 6.64 1.47 5.01
N HIS A 180 6.27 2.46 5.84
CA HIS A 180 5.54 2.22 7.08
C HIS A 180 4.16 1.60 6.81
N THR A 181 3.45 2.09 5.79
CA THR A 181 2.18 1.51 5.36
C THR A 181 2.35 0.05 4.91
N ALA A 182 3.42 -0.25 4.14
CA ALA A 182 3.68 -1.60 3.67
C ALA A 182 3.94 -2.59 4.83
N ILE A 183 4.82 -2.26 5.75
CA ILE A 183 5.08 -3.13 6.91
C ILE A 183 3.83 -3.30 7.78
N GLN A 184 2.97 -2.27 7.87
CA GLN A 184 1.76 -2.29 8.67
C GLN A 184 0.70 -3.23 8.07
N TYR A 185 0.31 -3.07 6.78
CA TYR A 185 -0.73 -3.93 6.22
C TYR A 185 -0.28 -5.38 6.08
N LEU A 186 0.97 -5.63 5.72
CA LEU A 186 1.51 -6.99 5.68
C LEU A 186 1.60 -7.62 7.08
N GLY A 187 2.03 -6.85 8.08
CA GLY A 187 2.08 -7.31 9.47
C GLY A 187 0.72 -7.71 10.02
N TYR A 188 -0.32 -6.94 9.71
CA TYR A 188 -1.69 -7.28 10.08
C TYR A 188 -2.22 -8.47 9.27
N ALA A 189 -1.96 -8.54 7.97
CA ALA A 189 -2.34 -9.68 7.15
C ALA A 189 -1.71 -10.99 7.65
N ASN A 190 -0.44 -10.96 8.05
CA ASN A 190 0.26 -12.10 8.64
C ASN A 190 -0.38 -12.61 9.96
N ARG A 191 -1.26 -11.82 10.57
CA ARG A 191 -2.05 -12.14 11.77
C ARG A 191 -3.53 -12.43 11.45
N ASN A 192 -3.87 -12.69 10.18
CA ASN A 192 -5.25 -12.85 9.70
C ASN A 192 -6.13 -11.64 10.04
N LYS A 193 -5.54 -10.43 10.00
CA LYS A 193 -6.20 -9.14 10.22
C LYS A 193 -5.96 -8.23 9.02
N THR A 194 -6.25 -8.74 7.84
CA THR A 194 -6.09 -7.99 6.59
C THR A 194 -7.09 -6.84 6.53
N TYR A 195 -6.59 -5.61 6.41
CA TYR A 195 -7.43 -4.42 6.38
C TYR A 195 -7.30 -3.62 5.07
N MET A 196 -6.27 -3.88 4.28
CA MET A 196 -6.06 -3.27 2.97
C MET A 196 -5.07 -4.07 2.12
N GLY A 197 -5.08 -3.80 0.82
CA GLY A 197 -3.99 -4.04 -0.12
C GLY A 197 -3.59 -2.73 -0.78
N VAL A 198 -2.70 -2.77 -1.74
CA VAL A 198 -2.34 -1.64 -2.60
C VAL A 198 -2.56 -2.04 -4.06
N GLY A 199 -3.46 -1.34 -4.76
CA GLY A 199 -3.85 -1.65 -6.15
C GLY A 199 -2.70 -1.65 -7.13
N ARG A 200 -1.58 -1.03 -6.78
CA ARG A 200 -0.35 -1.02 -7.58
C ARG A 200 0.37 -2.38 -7.63
N ASN A 201 0.15 -3.26 -6.65
CA ASN A 201 0.74 -4.60 -6.60
C ASN A 201 -0.16 -5.54 -5.80
N LEU A 202 -1.19 -6.04 -6.45
CA LEU A 202 -2.26 -6.80 -5.81
C LEU A 202 -2.63 -7.98 -6.70
N GLY A 203 -3.05 -9.09 -6.09
CA GLY A 203 -3.62 -10.22 -6.81
C GLY A 203 -4.80 -10.81 -6.07
N TYR A 204 -5.79 -11.31 -6.80
CA TYR A 204 -6.86 -12.16 -6.27
C TYR A 204 -7.51 -12.99 -7.37
N LYS A 205 -8.15 -14.09 -6.97
CA LYS A 205 -8.91 -14.93 -7.89
C LYS A 205 -10.15 -14.20 -8.38
N LYS A 206 -10.49 -14.40 -9.65
CA LYS A 206 -11.68 -13.80 -10.28
C LYS A 206 -12.97 -14.19 -9.53
N SER A 207 -13.04 -15.41 -9.05
CA SER A 207 -14.13 -15.90 -8.19
C SER A 207 -14.29 -15.07 -6.90
N VAL A 208 -13.19 -14.66 -6.26
CA VAL A 208 -13.23 -13.78 -5.06
C VAL A 208 -13.95 -12.47 -5.34
N PHE A 209 -13.72 -11.88 -6.52
CA PHE A 209 -14.39 -10.64 -6.90
C PHE A 209 -15.90 -10.81 -7.02
N PHE A 210 -16.36 -11.85 -7.72
CA PHE A 210 -17.79 -12.07 -7.94
C PHE A 210 -18.52 -12.55 -6.69
N GLU A 211 -17.92 -13.41 -5.89
CA GLU A 211 -18.49 -13.88 -4.62
C GLU A 211 -18.68 -12.70 -3.63
N ASN A 212 -17.76 -11.74 -3.63
CA ASN A 212 -17.87 -10.51 -2.83
C ASN A 212 -18.79 -9.44 -3.49
N LYS A 213 -19.48 -9.75 -4.60
CA LYS A 213 -20.31 -8.80 -5.39
C LYS A 213 -19.53 -7.57 -5.90
N GLY A 214 -18.22 -7.75 -6.14
CA GLY A 214 -17.31 -6.72 -6.62
C GLY A 214 -17.23 -5.53 -5.65
N PHE A 215 -17.36 -4.31 -6.20
CA PHE A 215 -17.28 -3.07 -5.43
C PHE A 215 -18.63 -2.52 -4.98
N ALA A 216 -19.71 -3.36 -4.96
CA ALA A 216 -21.09 -2.88 -4.77
C ALA A 216 -21.31 -2.13 -3.44
N SER A 217 -20.69 -2.59 -2.33
CA SER A 217 -20.83 -1.98 -1.00
C SER A 217 -20.31 -0.54 -0.90
N HIS A 218 -19.30 -0.20 -1.73
CA HIS A 218 -18.65 1.10 -1.73
C HIS A 218 -18.52 1.71 -3.13
N GLN A 219 -19.43 1.35 -4.04
CA GLN A 219 -19.49 1.88 -5.42
C GLN A 219 -19.58 3.41 -5.48
N HIS A 220 -20.27 4.02 -4.52
CA HIS A 220 -20.46 5.47 -4.42
C HIS A 220 -19.17 6.23 -4.06
N MET A 221 -18.15 5.55 -3.58
CA MET A 221 -16.86 6.16 -3.25
C MET A 221 -15.94 6.17 -4.46
N MET A 222 -15.01 7.11 -4.51
CA MET A 222 -14.03 7.22 -5.60
C MET A 222 -12.83 6.29 -5.44
N SER A 223 -12.43 6.00 -4.22
CA SER A 223 -11.39 5.06 -3.81
C SER A 223 -12.02 3.82 -3.17
N GLY A 224 -11.20 2.86 -2.75
CA GLY A 224 -11.66 1.65 -2.09
C GLY A 224 -11.59 0.41 -2.97
N ASP A 225 -11.04 0.54 -4.16
CA ASP A 225 -10.80 -0.58 -5.08
C ASP A 225 -9.79 -1.58 -4.54
N ASP A 226 -8.89 -1.15 -3.68
CA ASP A 226 -7.82 -1.95 -3.09
C ASP A 226 -7.99 -2.16 -1.58
N ASP A 227 -8.26 -1.12 -0.80
CA ASP A 227 -8.34 -1.22 0.66
C ASP A 227 -9.69 -1.77 1.14
N LEU A 228 -10.81 -1.15 0.77
CA LEU A 228 -12.14 -1.59 1.20
C LEU A 228 -12.50 -2.96 0.63
N PHE A 229 -12.23 -3.17 -0.67
CA PHE A 229 -12.48 -4.46 -1.29
C PHE A 229 -11.69 -5.59 -0.61
N ILE A 230 -10.41 -5.40 -0.37
CA ILE A 230 -9.57 -6.42 0.27
C ILE A 230 -10.00 -6.64 1.73
N GLN A 231 -10.38 -5.58 2.45
CA GLN A 231 -10.89 -5.73 3.82
C GLN A 231 -12.15 -6.62 3.87
N GLU A 232 -13.08 -6.44 2.93
CA GLU A 232 -14.30 -7.25 2.85
C GLU A 232 -14.01 -8.67 2.37
N ALA A 233 -13.30 -8.81 1.25
CA ALA A 233 -13.04 -10.08 0.61
C ALA A 233 -12.17 -11.02 1.47
N SER A 234 -11.23 -10.47 2.25
CA SER A 234 -10.31 -11.26 3.08
C SER A 234 -10.96 -11.94 4.29
N ALA A 235 -12.21 -11.60 4.64
CA ALA A 235 -12.87 -12.14 5.83
C ALA A 235 -13.00 -13.68 5.82
N HIS A 236 -13.12 -14.29 4.63
CA HIS A 236 -13.32 -15.72 4.44
C HIS A 236 -12.34 -16.34 3.42
N LYS A 237 -11.25 -15.64 3.10
CA LYS A 237 -10.28 -16.05 2.09
C LYS A 237 -8.88 -16.13 2.68
N LYS A 238 -8.06 -17.00 2.11
CA LYS A 238 -6.64 -17.09 2.46
C LYS A 238 -5.88 -15.95 1.81
N VAL A 239 -5.16 -15.19 2.63
CA VAL A 239 -4.36 -14.06 2.18
C VAL A 239 -2.88 -14.40 2.29
N GLY A 240 -2.20 -14.37 1.15
CA GLY A 240 -0.75 -14.45 1.05
C GLY A 240 -0.13 -13.08 0.80
N PHE A 241 1.18 -13.02 0.83
CA PHE A 241 1.92 -11.81 0.51
C PHE A 241 3.24 -12.12 -0.19
N CYS A 242 3.60 -11.26 -1.12
CA CYS A 242 4.85 -11.32 -1.86
C CYS A 242 5.63 -10.01 -1.64
N PHE A 243 6.85 -10.12 -1.10
CA PHE A 243 7.74 -8.98 -0.87
C PHE A 243 9.19 -9.32 -1.24
N ASP A 244 9.37 -10.27 -2.17
CA ASP A 244 10.67 -10.47 -2.80
C ASP A 244 11.10 -9.21 -3.55
N LYS A 245 12.41 -8.95 -3.61
CA LYS A 245 12.92 -7.75 -4.30
C LYS A 245 12.50 -7.68 -5.76
N GLU A 246 12.44 -8.84 -6.43
CA GLU A 246 12.09 -8.93 -7.85
C GLU A 246 10.58 -8.86 -8.09
N SER A 247 9.75 -8.99 -7.04
CA SER A 247 8.29 -8.86 -7.13
C SER A 247 7.78 -7.44 -6.85
N LEU A 248 8.66 -6.49 -6.58
CA LEU A 248 8.27 -5.11 -6.27
C LEU A 248 7.74 -4.38 -7.51
N MET A 249 6.75 -3.51 -7.27
CA MET A 249 6.16 -2.65 -8.29
C MET A 249 6.41 -1.18 -7.92
N TYR A 250 7.10 -0.43 -8.75
CA TYR A 250 7.46 0.96 -8.46
C TYR A 250 6.54 1.95 -9.17
N SER A 251 6.19 3.04 -8.51
CA SER A 251 5.62 4.24 -9.12
C SER A 251 6.41 5.47 -8.70
N ASP A 252 6.25 6.57 -9.43
CA ASP A 252 6.96 7.80 -9.13
C ASP A 252 6.24 8.61 -8.03
N ALA A 253 7.04 9.33 -7.23
CA ALA A 253 6.52 10.20 -6.19
C ALA A 253 5.77 11.41 -6.78
N PRO A 254 4.76 11.92 -6.06
CA PRO A 254 4.12 13.18 -6.41
C PRO A 254 5.15 14.32 -6.55
N LEU A 255 5.04 15.09 -7.63
CA LEU A 255 6.03 16.13 -7.97
C LEU A 255 6.07 17.31 -7.00
N SER A 256 5.03 17.49 -6.17
CA SER A 256 4.96 18.60 -5.21
C SER A 256 4.22 18.19 -3.94
N PHE A 257 4.48 18.94 -2.86
CA PHE A 257 3.78 18.76 -1.57
C PHE A 257 2.27 18.86 -1.72
N GLY A 258 1.75 19.80 -2.50
CA GLY A 258 0.32 19.96 -2.74
C GLY A 258 -0.32 18.75 -3.44
N LYS A 259 0.37 18.14 -4.43
CA LYS A 259 -0.08 16.92 -5.10
C LYS A 259 -0.08 15.74 -4.11
N TRP A 260 0.96 15.62 -3.29
CA TRP A 260 1.04 14.59 -2.26
C TRP A 260 -0.09 14.71 -1.23
N VAL A 261 -0.37 15.92 -0.73
CA VAL A 261 -1.48 16.17 0.21
C VAL A 261 -2.82 15.77 -0.42
N LYS A 262 -3.08 16.16 -1.68
CA LYS A 262 -4.32 15.75 -2.40
C LYS A 262 -4.44 14.23 -2.50
N GLN A 263 -3.36 13.53 -2.82
CA GLN A 263 -3.33 12.06 -2.88
C GLN A 263 -3.65 11.46 -1.50
N LYS A 264 -3.05 11.97 -0.42
CA LYS A 264 -3.31 11.48 0.93
C LYS A 264 -4.74 11.72 1.40
N ILE A 265 -5.32 12.87 1.11
CA ILE A 265 -6.72 13.17 1.39
C ILE A 265 -7.63 12.13 0.72
N ARG A 266 -7.37 11.80 -0.55
CA ARG A 266 -8.12 10.78 -1.28
C ARG A 266 -7.99 9.41 -0.60
N HIS A 267 -6.78 8.96 -0.25
CA HIS A 267 -6.57 7.69 0.43
C HIS A 267 -7.19 7.65 1.83
N MET A 268 -7.16 8.76 2.56
CA MET A 268 -7.76 8.83 3.90
C MET A 268 -9.29 8.86 3.87
N SER A 269 -9.92 9.16 2.74
CA SER A 269 -11.38 9.21 2.65
C SER A 269 -12.03 7.85 2.88
N THR A 270 -11.37 6.76 2.49
CA THR A 270 -11.85 5.39 2.67
C THR A 270 -11.77 4.91 4.12
N SER A 271 -10.87 5.47 4.92
CA SER A 271 -10.67 5.02 6.30
C SER A 271 -11.90 5.22 7.22
N ASN A 272 -12.86 6.07 6.81
CA ASN A 272 -14.13 6.22 7.53
C ASN A 272 -15.03 4.98 7.38
N GLU A 273 -14.87 4.23 6.30
CA GLU A 273 -15.64 3.01 6.01
C GLU A 273 -14.96 1.74 6.55
N TYR A 274 -13.75 1.86 7.10
CA TYR A 274 -13.09 0.71 7.71
C TYR A 274 -13.94 0.14 8.85
N GLN A 275 -13.90 -1.17 9.03
CA GLN A 275 -14.53 -1.83 10.19
C GLN A 275 -13.95 -1.28 11.49
N PHE A 276 -14.79 -1.22 12.52
CA PHE A 276 -14.44 -0.61 13.80
C PHE A 276 -13.12 -1.14 14.40
N ILE A 277 -12.89 -2.46 14.30
CA ILE A 277 -11.67 -3.08 14.83
C ILE A 277 -10.41 -2.52 14.16
N TYR A 278 -10.43 -2.29 12.85
CA TYR A 278 -9.28 -1.73 12.14
C TYR A 278 -9.08 -0.24 12.46
N LYS A 279 -10.17 0.53 12.58
CA LYS A 279 -10.09 1.92 13.07
C LYS A 279 -9.46 1.98 14.45
N LEU A 280 -9.86 1.08 15.35
CA LEU A 280 -9.31 1.00 16.70
C LEU A 280 -7.81 0.63 16.68
N MET A 281 -7.42 -0.39 15.92
CA MET A 281 -6.03 -0.84 15.83
C MET A 281 -5.10 0.24 15.25
N LEU A 282 -5.51 0.88 14.16
CA LEU A 282 -4.75 1.95 13.50
C LEU A 282 -4.74 3.23 14.36
N GLY A 283 -5.88 3.55 14.98
CA GLY A 283 -6.04 4.69 15.87
C GLY A 283 -5.21 4.54 17.15
N LEU A 284 -5.19 3.36 17.75
CA LEU A 284 -4.41 3.08 18.95
C LEU A 284 -2.91 3.30 18.70
N TYR A 285 -2.38 2.79 17.55
CA TYR A 285 -1.01 3.06 17.15
C TYR A 285 -0.74 4.56 17.02
N SER A 286 -1.55 5.25 16.21
CA SER A 286 -1.34 6.68 15.93
C SER A 286 -1.43 7.54 17.20
N LEU A 287 -2.42 7.26 18.06
CA LEU A 287 -2.62 7.96 19.32
C LEU A 287 -1.46 7.69 20.29
N SER A 288 -1.05 6.42 20.43
CA SER A 288 0.08 6.07 21.30
C SER A 288 1.38 6.70 20.83
N GLN A 289 1.62 6.79 19.52
CA GLN A 289 2.80 7.45 18.96
C GLN A 289 2.82 8.95 19.29
N ILE A 290 1.69 9.63 19.13
CA ILE A 290 1.55 11.06 19.44
C ILE A 290 1.71 11.31 20.95
N ILE A 291 1.00 10.55 21.81
CA ILE A 291 1.06 10.70 23.27
C ILE A 291 2.48 10.42 23.76
N TRP A 292 3.10 9.35 23.29
CA TRP A 292 4.47 8.99 23.68
C TRP A 292 5.44 10.12 23.37
N PHE A 293 5.43 10.63 22.15
CA PHE A 293 6.34 11.68 21.72
C PHE A 293 6.13 12.98 22.49
N SER A 294 4.87 13.39 22.64
CA SER A 294 4.50 14.59 23.41
C SER A 294 4.90 14.46 24.88
N SER A 295 4.66 13.30 25.49
CA SER A 295 5.02 13.06 26.90
C SER A 295 6.55 13.07 27.11
N VAL A 296 7.33 12.53 26.20
CA VAL A 296 8.81 12.59 26.24
C VAL A 296 9.27 14.04 26.18
N VAL A 297 8.77 14.82 25.22
CA VAL A 297 9.15 16.24 25.09
C VAL A 297 8.76 17.04 26.33
N ILE A 298 7.52 16.89 26.82
CA ILE A 298 7.03 17.59 28.03
C ILE A 298 7.92 17.20 29.24
N PHE A 299 8.20 15.92 29.43
CA PHE A 299 9.02 15.46 30.55
C PHE A 299 10.42 16.08 30.54
N LEU A 300 11.07 16.11 29.38
CA LEU A 300 12.41 16.68 29.23
C LEU A 300 12.43 18.20 29.44
N LEU A 301 11.36 18.92 29.09
CA LEU A 301 11.25 20.37 29.30
C LEU A 301 10.95 20.72 30.75
N VAL A 302 10.09 19.96 31.42
CA VAL A 302 9.63 20.27 32.80
C VAL A 302 10.60 19.70 33.85
N TYR A 303 11.20 18.54 33.57
CA TYR A 303 12.08 17.82 34.49
C TYR A 303 13.46 17.52 33.87
N PRO A 304 14.22 18.51 33.41
CA PRO A 304 15.46 18.31 32.69
C PRO A 304 16.50 17.52 33.49
N SER A 305 16.53 17.65 34.82
CA SER A 305 17.46 16.91 35.68
C SER A 305 17.25 15.40 35.70
N TYR A 306 16.10 14.91 35.20
CA TYR A 306 15.76 13.48 35.17
C TYR A 306 15.79 12.89 33.75
N TRP A 307 16.47 13.55 32.80
CA TRP A 307 16.55 13.11 31.39
C TRP A 307 16.97 11.63 31.23
N TYR A 308 17.86 11.14 32.10
CA TYR A 308 18.38 9.77 32.05
C TYR A 308 17.30 8.71 32.31
N THR A 309 16.23 9.04 33.04
CA THR A 309 15.13 8.09 33.31
C THR A 309 14.31 7.82 32.06
N VAL A 310 14.24 8.77 31.13
CA VAL A 310 13.42 8.69 29.92
C VAL A 310 14.25 8.20 28.73
N ILE A 311 15.53 8.56 28.67
CA ILE A 311 16.38 8.25 27.52
C ILE A 311 16.49 6.73 27.27
N GLY A 312 16.45 5.92 28.33
CA GLY A 312 16.44 4.46 28.22
C GLY A 312 15.23 3.93 27.47
N PHE A 313 14.02 4.47 27.74
CA PHE A 313 12.81 4.09 27.03
C PHE A 313 12.81 4.57 25.58
N VAL A 314 13.34 5.76 25.31
CA VAL A 314 13.51 6.29 23.94
C VAL A 314 14.45 5.39 23.15
N PHE A 315 15.60 5.06 23.73
CA PHE A 315 16.58 4.18 23.10
C PHE A 315 16.02 2.79 22.85
N LEU A 316 15.35 2.17 23.85
CA LEU A 316 14.79 0.84 23.74
C LEU A 316 13.70 0.78 22.64
N LYS A 317 12.81 1.78 22.59
CA LYS A 317 11.76 1.86 21.57
C LYS A 317 12.37 1.94 20.17
N TRP A 318 13.36 2.83 19.96
CA TRP A 318 14.00 2.97 18.65
C TRP A 318 14.87 1.77 18.28
N LEU A 319 15.54 1.13 19.24
CA LEU A 319 16.32 -0.08 18.98
C LEU A 319 15.43 -1.23 18.46
N ILE A 320 14.29 -1.46 19.12
CA ILE A 320 13.34 -2.50 18.71
C ILE A 320 12.75 -2.16 17.33
N GLN A 321 12.32 -0.92 17.13
CA GLN A 321 11.84 -0.44 15.84
C GLN A 321 12.90 -0.62 14.75
N TRP A 322 14.16 -0.30 15.03
CA TRP A 322 15.27 -0.42 14.08
C TRP A 322 15.52 -1.85 13.65
N VAL A 323 15.52 -2.79 14.61
CA VAL A 323 15.68 -4.21 14.30
C VAL A 323 14.55 -4.72 13.40
N ILE A 324 13.30 -4.35 13.70
CA ILE A 324 12.12 -4.83 12.99
C ILE A 324 12.02 -4.18 11.61
N PHE A 325 12.09 -2.86 11.55
CA PHE A 325 12.01 -2.11 10.29
C PHE A 325 13.22 -2.35 9.41
N GLY A 326 14.42 -2.47 9.99
CA GLY A 326 15.64 -2.76 9.26
C GLY A 326 15.58 -4.10 8.52
N ARG A 327 15.09 -5.15 9.19
CA ARG A 327 14.90 -6.46 8.54
C ARG A 327 13.93 -6.41 7.38
N PHE A 328 12.82 -5.70 7.51
CA PHE A 328 11.86 -5.53 6.43
C PHE A 328 12.43 -4.67 5.30
N ALA A 329 13.09 -3.56 5.63
CA ALA A 329 13.69 -2.65 4.66
C ALA A 329 14.72 -3.33 3.75
N LEU A 330 15.52 -4.25 4.31
CA LEU A 330 16.47 -5.04 3.52
C LEU A 330 15.77 -5.97 2.51
N LYS A 331 14.59 -6.48 2.87
CA LYS A 331 13.82 -7.38 1.98
C LYS A 331 13.17 -6.64 0.81
N ILE A 332 12.76 -5.39 0.98
CA ILE A 332 12.06 -4.60 -0.04
C ILE A 332 12.94 -3.52 -0.69
N ASN A 333 14.26 -3.68 -0.63
CA ASN A 333 15.24 -2.74 -1.20
C ASN A 333 15.13 -1.29 -0.68
N ALA A 334 14.64 -1.12 0.56
CA ALA A 334 14.44 0.18 1.21
C ALA A 334 15.48 0.46 2.32
N GLY A 335 16.66 -0.17 2.26
CA GLY A 335 17.67 -0.12 3.32
C GLY A 335 18.13 1.28 3.72
N LYS A 336 18.07 2.26 2.81
CA LYS A 336 18.42 3.67 3.10
C LYS A 336 17.54 4.30 4.19
N ILE A 337 16.29 3.84 4.36
CA ILE A 337 15.37 4.32 5.39
C ILE A 337 15.93 4.04 6.80
N THR A 338 16.67 2.95 6.97
CA THR A 338 17.17 2.54 8.28
C THR A 338 18.22 3.49 8.86
N TYR A 339 18.98 4.18 8.02
CA TYR A 339 20.04 5.09 8.50
C TYR A 339 19.50 6.27 9.34
N PHE A 340 18.31 6.77 8.99
CA PHE A 340 17.71 7.94 9.61
C PHE A 340 16.36 7.63 10.30
N LEU A 341 16.15 6.38 10.69
CA LEU A 341 14.88 5.91 11.25
C LEU A 341 14.34 6.79 12.39
N PRO A 342 15.13 7.22 13.40
CA PRO A 342 14.61 8.10 14.45
C PRO A 342 14.09 9.43 13.92
N ILE A 343 14.77 10.01 12.92
CA ILE A 343 14.34 11.27 12.30
C ILE A 343 13.01 11.06 11.54
N TYR A 344 12.90 9.97 10.78
CA TYR A 344 11.67 9.65 10.07
C TYR A 344 10.51 9.36 11.03
N ASP A 345 10.78 8.73 12.16
CA ASP A 345 9.77 8.46 13.19
C ASP A 345 9.22 9.75 13.79
N ILE A 346 10.08 10.74 14.04
CA ILE A 346 9.70 12.09 14.47
C ILE A 346 8.84 12.78 13.39
N LEU A 347 9.31 12.81 12.14
CA LEU A 347 8.60 13.42 11.02
C LEU A 347 7.24 12.74 10.78
N TYR A 348 7.17 11.43 10.95
CA TYR A 348 5.93 10.67 10.85
C TYR A 348 4.95 11.00 11.97
N THR A 349 5.43 11.28 13.18
CA THR A 349 4.56 11.77 14.27
C THR A 349 3.92 13.12 13.91
N PHE A 350 4.69 14.06 13.35
CA PHE A 350 4.13 15.31 12.83
C PHE A 350 3.13 15.08 11.70
N TYR A 351 3.43 14.17 10.78
CA TYR A 351 2.49 13.75 9.74
C TYR A 351 1.16 13.27 10.35
N LEU A 352 1.17 12.39 11.35
CA LEU A 352 -0.02 11.89 12.01
C LEU A 352 -0.84 13.02 12.67
N ILE A 353 -0.17 13.96 13.33
CA ILE A 353 -0.82 15.12 13.96
C ILE A 353 -1.50 15.99 12.89
N ILE A 354 -0.74 16.40 11.88
CA ILE A 354 -1.22 17.32 10.83
C ILE A 354 -2.41 16.70 10.10
N PHE A 355 -2.28 15.48 9.60
CA PHE A 355 -3.36 14.84 8.86
C PHE A 355 -4.55 14.45 9.75
N GLY A 356 -4.32 14.09 11.02
CA GLY A 356 -5.37 13.86 11.99
C GLY A 356 -6.23 15.11 12.25
N LEU A 357 -5.59 16.28 12.35
CA LEU A 357 -6.29 17.56 12.54
C LEU A 357 -7.00 18.06 11.27
N ILE A 358 -6.41 17.85 10.10
CA ILE A 358 -6.95 18.35 8.83
C ILE A 358 -8.07 17.45 8.29
N LYS A 359 -7.99 16.13 8.52
CA LYS A 359 -8.93 15.14 7.98
C LYS A 359 -10.41 15.50 8.12
N PRO A 360 -10.93 15.98 9.27
CA PRO A 360 -12.35 16.31 9.42
C PRO A 360 -12.86 17.43 8.50
N PHE A 361 -11.95 18.28 8.01
CA PHE A 361 -12.27 19.45 7.19
C PHE A 361 -12.14 19.20 5.69
N LEU A 362 -11.65 18.02 5.28
CA LEU A 362 -11.32 17.72 3.90
C LEU A 362 -12.41 16.86 3.25
N LYS A 363 -13.03 17.40 2.21
CA LYS A 363 -13.90 16.63 1.31
C LYS A 363 -13.08 16.20 0.08
N PRO A 364 -13.04 14.90 -0.27
CA PRO A 364 -12.37 14.46 -1.48
C PRO A 364 -13.06 15.06 -2.71
N LYS A 365 -12.29 15.73 -3.57
CA LYS A 365 -12.75 16.20 -4.87
C LYS A 365 -12.29 15.19 -5.92
N THR A 366 -13.17 14.93 -6.87
CA THR A 366 -13.07 14.10 -8.10
C THR A 366 -11.73 13.41 -8.45
N TRP A 367 -11.87 12.20 -9.02
CA TRP A 367 -10.81 11.43 -9.67
C TRP A 367 -10.42 12.15 -10.98
N ASN A 368 -9.20 12.67 -11.05
CA ASN A 368 -8.57 13.19 -12.27
C ASN A 368 -7.24 12.50 -12.40
#